data_d80b501f064b52ba08412a014b4f235b
#
_entry.id   d80b501f064b52ba08412a014b4f235b
#
_cell.length_a   1.000
_cell.length_b   1.000
_cell.length_c   1.000
_cell.angle_alpha   90.00
_cell.angle_beta   90.00
_cell.angle_gamma   90.00
#
_symmetry.space_group_name_H-M   'P 1'
#
loop_
_entity.id
_entity.type
_entity.pdbx_description
1 polymer ?
#
loop_
_entity_poly.entity_id
_entity_poly.type
_entity_poly.pdbx_seq_one_letter_code
_entity_poly.pdbx_strand_id
1 'polypeptide(L)'
;NNGILISYTNICLQQKKIHLQCKNYTIFVQSNLMLMESVSTISFSDQRTTNWFMMSSPFPTLFICLSYVYGVKVLGPKLMENRKPFQLKNVLIVYNLFQMVFSAWLFYESLMGGWWGHYSFHCQPVDYSDNPIAIRAQMVHACWWYYFSKFTEFMDTIFFVLRKKNDHVSILHVIHHGCMPMSVWFGVKFTPGGHSTFFGLLNTFVHIVMYTYYLLAAMGPKLQPYLWWKKYLTVFQMIQFVAVMIHAFQLLFIDCNYPKAFVWWIGLHATMFFFLFNEFYQQSYQQKKKRKQQTITNGMKKDHQQNHQTNGMTNGSTGNSSGRRDAA
;
A
#
# COMPACT_ATOMS: atom_id res chain seq x y z
N ASN A 1 -28.15 3.24 8.75
CA ASN A 1 -26.71 3.11 8.38
C ASN A 1 -25.80 2.73 9.56
N ASN A 2 -26.26 2.82 10.82
CA ASN A 2 -25.48 2.44 12.00
C ASN A 2 -25.29 0.92 12.18
N GLY A 3 -26.12 0.07 11.56
CA GLY A 3 -26.06 -1.38 11.72
C GLY A 3 -24.83 -2.06 11.08
N ILE A 4 -24.35 -1.54 9.97
CA ILE A 4 -23.17 -2.11 9.27
C ILE A 4 -21.88 -1.74 10.02
N LEU A 5 -21.77 -0.50 10.54
CA LEU A 5 -20.62 -0.07 11.35
C LEU A 5 -20.52 -0.88 12.66
N ILE A 6 -21.64 -1.16 13.33
CA ILE A 6 -21.68 -1.93 14.59
C ILE A 6 -21.27 -3.39 14.35
N SER A 7 -21.64 -3.98 13.22
CA SER A 7 -21.24 -5.36 12.86
C SER A 7 -19.75 -5.49 12.62
N TYR A 8 -19.12 -4.52 11.94
CA TYR A 8 -17.66 -4.52 11.69
C TYR A 8 -16.83 -4.24 12.96
N THR A 9 -17.29 -3.36 13.85
CA THR A 9 -16.62 -3.12 15.14
C THR A 9 -16.63 -4.35 16.04
N ASN A 10 -17.69 -5.16 16.03
CA ASN A 10 -17.77 -6.38 16.83
C ASN A 10 -16.85 -7.50 16.31
N ILE A 11 -16.65 -7.61 14.99
CA ILE A 11 -15.69 -8.55 14.38
C ILE A 11 -14.24 -8.13 14.70
N CYS A 12 -13.98 -6.84 14.81
CA CYS A 12 -12.66 -6.28 15.13
C CYS A 12 -12.25 -6.47 16.60
N LEU A 13 -13.18 -6.53 17.52
CA LEU A 13 -12.89 -6.62 18.97
C LEU A 13 -12.41 -8.01 19.44
N GLN A 14 -12.60 -9.05 18.65
CA GLN A 14 -12.21 -10.43 19.03
C GLN A 14 -10.73 -10.79 18.87
N GLN A 15 -9.91 -9.96 18.22
CA GLN A 15 -8.46 -10.24 18.08
C GLN A 15 -7.60 -9.02 18.40
N LYS A 16 -6.89 -9.04 19.53
CA LYS A 16 -5.97 -7.97 20.00
C LYS A 16 -4.95 -7.44 18.97
N LYS A 17 -4.64 -8.18 17.91
CA LYS A 17 -3.71 -7.83 16.85
C LYS A 17 -4.33 -6.94 15.75
N ILE A 18 -5.65 -6.93 15.66
CA ILE A 18 -6.45 -6.22 14.64
C ILE A 18 -6.89 -4.84 15.14
N HIS A 19 -6.82 -4.58 16.45
CA HIS A 19 -7.40 -3.39 17.06
C HIS A 19 -6.84 -2.06 16.48
N LEU A 20 -5.55 -1.97 16.23
CA LEU A 20 -4.94 -0.75 15.66
C LEU A 20 -5.33 -0.57 14.18
N GLN A 21 -5.37 -1.66 13.42
CA GLN A 21 -5.79 -1.65 12.01
C GLN A 21 -7.27 -1.32 11.86
N CYS A 22 -8.12 -1.83 12.77
CA CYS A 22 -9.54 -1.49 12.81
C CYS A 22 -9.78 -0.03 13.20
N LYS A 23 -9.03 0.51 14.16
CA LYS A 23 -9.08 1.93 14.53
C LYS A 23 -8.71 2.83 13.34
N ASN A 24 -7.68 2.48 12.60
CA ASN A 24 -7.29 3.21 11.39
C ASN A 24 -8.34 3.10 10.28
N TYR A 25 -8.99 1.94 10.12
CA TYR A 25 -10.11 1.76 9.19
C TYR A 25 -11.34 2.58 9.61
N THR A 26 -11.66 2.63 10.90
CA THR A 26 -12.77 3.45 11.41
C THR A 26 -12.52 4.94 11.17
N ILE A 27 -11.29 5.42 11.42
CA ILE A 27 -10.88 6.80 11.12
C ILE A 27 -11.01 7.07 9.62
N PHE A 28 -10.61 6.13 8.77
CA PHE A 28 -10.74 6.24 7.32
C PHE A 28 -12.21 6.33 6.88
N VAL A 29 -13.08 5.44 7.38
CA VAL A 29 -14.52 5.47 7.07
C VAL A 29 -15.16 6.75 7.56
N GLN A 30 -14.82 7.21 8.77
CA GLN A 30 -15.30 8.48 9.30
C GLN A 30 -14.82 9.69 8.49
N SER A 31 -13.55 9.74 8.07
CA SER A 31 -13.06 10.83 7.24
C SER A 31 -13.71 10.82 5.85
N ASN A 32 -14.02 9.65 5.28
CA ASN A 32 -14.79 9.55 4.04
C ASN A 32 -16.24 10.05 4.21
N LEU A 33 -16.89 9.72 5.34
CA LEU A 33 -18.24 10.22 5.64
C LEU A 33 -18.25 11.73 5.87
N MET A 34 -17.27 12.28 6.62
CA MET A 34 -17.12 13.71 6.81
C MET A 34 -16.83 14.46 5.50
N LEU A 35 -16.04 13.85 4.59
CA LEU A 35 -15.85 14.44 3.27
C LEU A 35 -17.15 14.40 2.45
N MET A 36 -17.89 13.30 2.47
CA MET A 36 -19.19 13.21 1.79
C MET A 36 -20.18 14.29 2.30
N GLU A 37 -20.22 14.53 3.60
CA GLU A 37 -21.02 15.62 4.20
C GLU A 37 -20.49 17.00 3.81
N SER A 38 -19.17 17.21 3.83
CA SER A 38 -18.54 18.47 3.43
C SER A 38 -18.67 18.73 1.92
N VAL A 39 -18.62 17.69 1.10
CA VAL A 39 -18.78 17.74 -0.36
C VAL A 39 -20.24 17.99 -0.75
N SER A 40 -21.23 17.55 0.03
CA SER A 40 -22.63 17.90 -0.19
C SER A 40 -22.91 19.40 -0.02
N THR A 41 -22.06 20.10 0.73
CA THR A 41 -22.08 21.57 0.88
C THR A 41 -21.22 22.31 -0.15
N ILE A 42 -20.30 21.61 -0.86
CA ILE A 42 -19.51 22.15 -1.96
C ILE A 42 -20.34 22.06 -3.24
N SER A 43 -21.01 23.15 -3.60
CA SER A 43 -21.91 23.27 -4.76
C SER A 43 -21.21 23.19 -6.12
N PHE A 44 -19.92 22.82 -6.20
CA PHE A 44 -19.09 22.87 -7.40
C PHE A 44 -18.46 21.52 -7.75
N SER A 45 -19.27 20.64 -8.37
CA SER A 45 -18.65 19.58 -9.18
C SER A 45 -18.10 20.17 -10.47
N ASP A 46 -16.91 19.75 -10.89
CA ASP A 46 -16.34 20.18 -12.16
C ASP A 46 -17.20 19.65 -13.32
N GLN A 47 -17.82 20.56 -14.08
CA GLN A 47 -18.72 20.17 -15.17
C GLN A 47 -17.99 19.48 -16.31
N ARG A 48 -16.70 19.74 -16.51
CA ARG A 48 -15.87 19.13 -17.56
C ARG A 48 -15.78 17.61 -17.43
N THR A 49 -15.79 17.10 -16.19
CA THR A 49 -15.67 15.67 -15.91
C THR A 49 -17.02 14.94 -15.78
N THR A 50 -18.13 15.68 -15.66
CA THR A 50 -19.45 15.09 -15.32
C THR A 50 -19.92 14.03 -16.31
N ASN A 51 -19.67 14.22 -17.61
CA ASN A 51 -20.08 13.30 -18.67
C ASN A 51 -19.02 12.20 -18.95
N TRP A 52 -17.92 12.17 -18.23
CA TRP A 52 -16.89 11.16 -18.43
C TRP A 52 -17.31 9.83 -17.80
N PHE A 53 -16.74 8.75 -18.33
CA PHE A 53 -17.05 7.40 -17.87
C PHE A 53 -16.87 7.28 -16.36
N MET A 54 -17.91 6.82 -15.65
CA MET A 54 -18.01 6.64 -14.21
C MET A 54 -17.92 7.93 -13.36
N MET A 55 -17.95 9.15 -13.96
CA MET A 55 -17.89 10.41 -13.23
C MET A 55 -19.26 11.02 -12.93
N SER A 56 -20.34 10.56 -13.53
CA SER A 56 -21.70 11.06 -13.28
C SER A 56 -22.19 10.76 -11.85
N SER A 57 -21.77 9.64 -11.27
CA SER A 57 -22.22 9.17 -9.95
C SER A 57 -21.13 8.36 -9.25
N PRO A 58 -21.00 8.44 -7.91
CA PRO A 58 -20.04 7.65 -7.13
C PRO A 58 -20.43 6.16 -7.01
N PHE A 59 -21.70 5.82 -7.22
CA PHE A 59 -22.22 4.46 -6.99
C PHE A 59 -21.56 3.37 -7.82
N PRO A 60 -21.27 3.54 -9.13
CA PRO A 60 -20.56 2.54 -9.91
C PRO A 60 -19.17 2.24 -9.34
N THR A 61 -18.41 3.29 -8.98
CA THR A 61 -17.09 3.15 -8.35
C THR A 61 -17.18 2.40 -7.02
N LEU A 62 -18.13 2.79 -6.17
CA LEU A 62 -18.36 2.16 -4.86
C LEU A 62 -18.71 0.67 -5.03
N PHE A 63 -19.61 0.36 -5.95
CA PHE A 63 -20.00 -1.03 -6.24
C PHE A 63 -18.83 -1.88 -6.69
N ILE A 64 -17.96 -1.37 -7.58
CA ILE A 64 -16.76 -2.07 -8.04
C ILE A 64 -15.77 -2.29 -6.88
N CYS A 65 -15.55 -1.28 -6.04
CA CYS A 65 -14.67 -1.39 -4.87
C CYS A 65 -15.17 -2.45 -3.87
N LEU A 66 -16.47 -2.47 -3.57
CA LEU A 66 -17.08 -3.47 -2.68
C LEU A 66 -17.03 -4.88 -3.29
N SER A 67 -17.31 -4.99 -4.59
CA SER A 67 -17.21 -6.26 -5.33
C SER A 67 -15.78 -6.79 -5.34
N TYR A 68 -14.78 -5.91 -5.49
CA TYR A 68 -13.37 -6.26 -5.39
C TYR A 68 -13.05 -6.82 -4.00
N VAL A 69 -13.40 -6.11 -2.92
CA VAL A 69 -13.11 -6.56 -1.54
C VAL A 69 -13.76 -7.92 -1.26
N TYR A 70 -15.04 -8.09 -1.62
CA TYR A 70 -15.75 -9.36 -1.50
C TYR A 70 -15.09 -10.46 -2.33
N GLY A 71 -14.76 -10.14 -3.58
CA GLY A 71 -14.11 -11.06 -4.51
C GLY A 71 -12.78 -11.60 -4.00
N VAL A 72 -11.91 -10.74 -3.48
CA VAL A 72 -10.56 -11.16 -3.05
C VAL A 72 -10.52 -11.75 -1.64
N LYS A 73 -11.48 -11.40 -0.76
CA LYS A 73 -11.51 -11.88 0.64
C LYS A 73 -12.39 -13.11 0.83
N VAL A 74 -13.48 -13.25 0.08
CA VAL A 74 -14.49 -14.29 0.29
C VAL A 74 -14.60 -15.21 -0.92
N LEU A 75 -15.01 -14.66 -2.05
CA LEU A 75 -15.35 -15.47 -3.23
C LEU A 75 -14.13 -16.15 -3.84
N GLY A 76 -13.04 -15.42 -4.05
CA GLY A 76 -11.83 -15.92 -4.69
C GLY A 76 -11.16 -17.05 -3.91
N PRO A 77 -10.86 -16.90 -2.61
CA PRO A 77 -10.35 -18.00 -1.78
C PRO A 77 -11.25 -19.24 -1.80
N LYS A 78 -12.59 -19.06 -1.71
CA LYS A 78 -13.54 -20.16 -1.76
C LYS A 78 -13.56 -20.88 -3.12
N LEU A 79 -13.53 -20.13 -4.22
CA LEU A 79 -13.45 -20.71 -5.57
C LEU A 79 -12.14 -21.45 -5.84
N MET A 80 -11.06 -21.01 -5.19
CA MET A 80 -9.73 -21.60 -5.31
C MET A 80 -9.47 -22.74 -4.33
N GLU A 81 -10.34 -22.99 -3.35
CA GLU A 81 -10.11 -23.95 -2.26
C GLU A 81 -9.68 -25.31 -2.79
N ASN A 82 -10.46 -25.88 -3.73
CA ASN A 82 -10.24 -27.21 -4.31
C ASN A 82 -9.48 -27.19 -5.65
N ARG A 83 -8.95 -26.03 -6.08
CA ARG A 83 -8.23 -25.88 -7.35
C ARG A 83 -6.72 -25.83 -7.12
N LYS A 84 -5.93 -26.27 -8.11
CA LYS A 84 -4.47 -26.08 -8.10
C LYS A 84 -4.13 -24.61 -8.37
N PRO A 85 -3.02 -24.09 -7.79
CA PRO A 85 -2.55 -22.72 -8.09
C PRO A 85 -2.30 -22.54 -9.60
N PHE A 86 -2.75 -21.43 -10.17
CA PHE A 86 -2.49 -21.09 -11.56
C PHE A 86 -1.02 -20.72 -11.80
N GLN A 87 -0.47 -21.19 -12.92
CA GLN A 87 0.87 -20.84 -13.40
C GLN A 87 0.79 -19.58 -14.27
N LEU A 88 0.91 -18.39 -13.65
CA LEU A 88 0.67 -17.09 -14.32
C LEU A 88 1.95 -16.34 -14.66
N LYS A 89 3.10 -17.01 -14.82
CA LYS A 89 4.40 -16.35 -15.03
C LYS A 89 4.36 -15.36 -16.19
N ASN A 90 3.95 -15.79 -17.38
CA ASN A 90 3.95 -14.95 -18.58
C ASN A 90 2.90 -13.82 -18.47
N VAL A 91 1.73 -14.12 -17.89
CA VAL A 91 0.69 -13.11 -17.64
C VAL A 91 1.21 -12.01 -16.71
N LEU A 92 1.93 -12.38 -15.64
CA LEU A 92 2.53 -11.42 -14.71
C LEU A 92 3.62 -10.57 -15.36
N ILE A 93 4.42 -11.13 -16.27
CA ILE A 93 5.43 -10.37 -17.01
C ILE A 93 4.75 -9.30 -17.86
N VAL A 94 3.76 -9.69 -18.67
CA VAL A 94 3.01 -8.76 -19.53
C VAL A 94 2.28 -7.70 -18.72
N TYR A 95 1.60 -8.11 -17.65
CA TYR A 95 0.86 -7.21 -16.78
C TYR A 95 1.77 -6.19 -16.07
N ASN A 96 2.89 -6.62 -15.48
CA ASN A 96 3.81 -5.71 -14.80
C ASN A 96 4.50 -4.76 -15.80
N LEU A 97 4.81 -5.22 -17.01
CA LEU A 97 5.31 -4.37 -18.09
C LEU A 97 4.26 -3.31 -18.48
N PHE A 98 3.01 -3.72 -18.68
CA PHE A 98 1.92 -2.79 -18.97
C PHE A 98 1.78 -1.74 -17.86
N GLN A 99 1.73 -2.15 -16.59
CA GLN A 99 1.57 -1.22 -15.46
C GLN A 99 2.77 -0.27 -15.33
N MET A 100 3.99 -0.75 -15.58
CA MET A 100 5.19 0.10 -15.58
C MET A 100 5.10 1.18 -16.67
N VAL A 101 4.77 0.79 -17.90
CA VAL A 101 4.64 1.73 -19.04
C VAL A 101 3.48 2.69 -18.83
N PHE A 102 2.34 2.20 -18.33
CA PHE A 102 1.18 3.02 -18.02
C PHE A 102 1.47 4.04 -16.92
N SER A 103 2.18 3.63 -15.86
CA SER A 103 2.63 4.55 -14.81
C SER A 103 3.63 5.59 -15.33
N ALA A 104 4.54 5.20 -16.23
CA ALA A 104 5.48 6.12 -16.85
C ALA A 104 4.78 7.15 -17.75
N TRP A 105 3.78 6.72 -18.50
CA TRP A 105 2.95 7.63 -19.30
C TRP A 105 2.16 8.61 -18.40
N LEU A 106 1.51 8.13 -17.34
CA LEU A 106 0.81 9.00 -16.39
C LEU A 106 1.75 10.01 -15.69
N PHE A 107 2.96 9.58 -15.36
CA PHE A 107 3.99 10.45 -14.80
C PHE A 107 4.36 11.55 -15.79
N TYR A 108 4.60 11.19 -17.06
CA TYR A 108 4.87 12.13 -18.14
C TYR A 108 3.73 13.12 -18.33
N GLU A 109 2.47 12.65 -18.40
CA GLU A 109 1.28 13.51 -18.54
C GLU A 109 1.15 14.48 -17.36
N SER A 110 1.45 14.04 -16.14
CA SER A 110 1.43 14.88 -14.95
C SER A 110 2.53 15.94 -14.97
N LEU A 111 3.71 15.61 -15.46
CA LEU A 111 4.79 16.57 -15.64
C LEU A 111 4.39 17.62 -16.68
N MET A 112 4.00 17.18 -17.89
CA MET A 112 3.64 18.09 -18.99
C MET A 112 2.35 18.86 -18.70
N GLY A 113 1.41 18.27 -17.94
CA GLY A 113 0.17 18.90 -17.50
C GLY A 113 0.34 20.01 -16.45
N GLY A 114 1.58 20.31 -16.05
CA GLY A 114 1.84 21.46 -15.17
C GLY A 114 3.07 21.37 -14.28
N TRP A 115 3.43 20.19 -13.78
CA TRP A 115 4.54 20.08 -12.81
C TRP A 115 5.91 20.37 -13.40
N TRP A 116 6.08 20.33 -14.72
CA TRP A 116 7.30 20.75 -15.39
C TRP A 116 7.28 22.26 -15.68
N GLY A 117 7.55 23.06 -14.62
CA GLY A 117 7.80 24.52 -14.74
C GLY A 117 6.58 25.44 -14.73
N HIS A 118 5.33 24.91 -14.63
CA HIS A 118 4.11 25.72 -14.65
C HIS A 118 3.37 25.75 -13.31
N TYR A 119 3.44 24.66 -12.54
CA TYR A 119 2.78 24.55 -11.24
C TYR A 119 3.70 25.01 -10.12
N SER A 120 3.11 25.69 -9.14
CA SER A 120 3.80 26.10 -7.92
C SER A 120 3.72 24.99 -6.87
N PHE A 121 4.89 24.65 -6.27
CA PHE A 121 4.94 23.75 -5.12
C PHE A 121 4.33 24.35 -3.83
N HIS A 122 4.18 25.68 -3.76
CA HIS A 122 3.62 26.34 -2.57
C HIS A 122 2.10 26.41 -2.60
N CYS A 123 1.55 26.89 -3.70
CA CYS A 123 0.11 27.03 -3.89
C CYS A 123 -0.22 26.87 -5.37
N GLN A 124 -1.04 25.89 -5.67
CA GLN A 124 -1.54 25.67 -7.02
C GLN A 124 -3.05 25.50 -6.99
N PRO A 125 -3.84 26.55 -7.22
CA PRO A 125 -5.28 26.47 -7.34
C PRO A 125 -5.72 25.60 -8.52
N VAL A 126 -6.93 25.04 -8.41
CA VAL A 126 -7.59 24.38 -9.54
C VAL A 126 -8.10 25.43 -10.50
N ASP A 127 -7.92 25.24 -11.79
CA ASP A 127 -8.51 26.09 -12.82
C ASP A 127 -9.88 25.53 -13.24
N TYR A 128 -10.94 26.24 -12.87
CA TYR A 128 -12.32 25.90 -13.22
C TYR A 128 -12.86 26.73 -14.40
N SER A 129 -12.01 27.49 -15.10
CA SER A 129 -12.43 28.29 -16.24
C SER A 129 -12.97 27.45 -17.40
N ASP A 130 -13.91 28.01 -18.17
CA ASP A 130 -14.50 27.32 -19.34
C ASP A 130 -13.49 27.12 -20.47
N ASN A 131 -12.45 27.96 -20.54
CA ASN A 131 -11.35 27.88 -21.49
C ASN A 131 -10.01 27.72 -20.76
N PRO A 132 -9.74 26.54 -20.14
CA PRO A 132 -8.47 26.34 -19.49
C PRO A 132 -7.33 26.38 -20.52
N ILE A 133 -6.18 26.94 -20.14
CA ILE A 133 -4.96 26.82 -20.93
C ILE A 133 -4.75 25.32 -21.25
N ALA A 134 -4.32 25.00 -22.47
CA ALA A 134 -4.19 23.62 -22.95
C ALA A 134 -3.47 22.66 -21.98
N ILE A 135 -2.44 23.15 -21.28
CA ILE A 135 -1.71 22.43 -20.24
C ILE A 135 -2.62 22.00 -19.08
N ARG A 136 -3.55 22.85 -18.65
CA ARG A 136 -4.47 22.55 -17.53
C ARG A 136 -5.58 21.58 -17.94
N ALA A 137 -6.00 21.63 -19.20
CA ALA A 137 -6.92 20.63 -19.76
C ALA A 137 -6.25 19.23 -19.79
N GLN A 138 -4.97 19.17 -20.15
CA GLN A 138 -4.18 17.92 -20.12
C GLN A 138 -4.13 17.33 -18.70
N MET A 139 -3.95 18.14 -17.65
CA MET A 139 -3.96 17.69 -16.27
C MET A 139 -5.31 17.07 -15.86
N VAL A 140 -6.44 17.61 -16.31
CA VAL A 140 -7.77 17.04 -16.03
C VAL A 140 -7.89 15.62 -16.63
N HIS A 141 -7.42 15.43 -17.87
CA HIS A 141 -7.36 14.12 -18.50
C HIS A 141 -6.41 13.16 -17.76
N ALA A 142 -5.24 13.63 -17.36
CA ALA A 142 -4.29 12.85 -16.58
C ALA A 142 -4.89 12.37 -15.23
N CYS A 143 -5.68 13.23 -14.55
CA CYS A 143 -6.39 12.87 -13.32
C CYS A 143 -7.41 11.75 -13.56
N TRP A 144 -8.15 11.78 -14.68
CA TRP A 144 -9.10 10.72 -15.00
C TRP A 144 -8.40 9.40 -15.33
N TRP A 145 -7.33 9.43 -16.12
CA TRP A 145 -6.53 8.23 -16.40
C TRP A 145 -5.86 7.67 -15.15
N TYR A 146 -5.44 8.55 -14.23
CA TYR A 146 -4.95 8.14 -12.93
C TYR A 146 -6.04 7.46 -12.09
N TYR A 147 -7.28 7.95 -12.14
CA TYR A 147 -8.43 7.26 -11.55
C TYR A 147 -8.64 5.88 -12.16
N PHE A 148 -8.60 5.78 -13.49
CA PHE A 148 -8.76 4.51 -14.19
C PHE A 148 -7.65 3.50 -13.84
N SER A 149 -6.42 3.95 -13.66
CA SER A 149 -5.31 3.08 -13.26
C SER A 149 -5.57 2.31 -11.97
N LYS A 150 -6.33 2.89 -11.02
CA LYS A 150 -6.64 2.24 -9.74
C LYS A 150 -7.48 0.96 -9.90
N PHE A 151 -8.26 0.84 -10.96
CA PHE A 151 -8.97 -0.39 -11.28
C PHE A 151 -8.06 -1.44 -11.94
N THR A 152 -7.11 -1.01 -12.78
CA THR A 152 -6.14 -1.95 -13.36
C THR A 152 -5.26 -2.58 -12.30
N GLU A 153 -4.96 -1.86 -11.22
CA GLU A 153 -4.20 -2.33 -10.06
C GLU A 153 -4.92 -3.43 -9.24
N PHE A 154 -6.24 -3.61 -9.38
CA PHE A 154 -6.97 -4.72 -8.75
C PHE A 154 -6.46 -6.10 -9.17
N MET A 155 -5.92 -6.18 -10.39
CA MET A 155 -5.37 -7.42 -10.91
C MET A 155 -4.21 -7.96 -10.08
N ASP A 156 -3.42 -7.11 -9.40
CA ASP A 156 -2.38 -7.54 -8.47
C ASP A 156 -2.92 -8.54 -7.43
N THR A 157 -4.02 -8.15 -6.79
CA THR A 157 -4.64 -8.97 -5.75
C THR A 157 -5.31 -10.22 -6.32
N ILE A 158 -5.97 -10.08 -7.48
CA ILE A 158 -6.60 -11.21 -8.18
C ILE A 158 -5.54 -12.27 -8.51
N PHE A 159 -4.37 -11.85 -9.02
CA PHE A 159 -3.27 -12.78 -9.29
C PHE A 159 -2.71 -13.44 -8.04
N PHE A 160 -2.67 -12.75 -6.89
CA PHE A 160 -2.29 -13.39 -5.62
C PHE A 160 -3.29 -14.47 -5.22
N VAL A 161 -4.59 -14.21 -5.32
CA VAL A 161 -5.66 -15.18 -5.02
C VAL A 161 -5.58 -16.39 -5.95
N LEU A 162 -5.49 -16.17 -7.27
CA LEU A 162 -5.39 -17.25 -8.27
C LEU A 162 -4.14 -18.13 -8.09
N ARG A 163 -3.06 -17.56 -7.60
CA ARG A 163 -1.81 -18.28 -7.29
C ARG A 163 -1.77 -18.86 -5.88
N LYS A 164 -2.85 -18.75 -5.11
CA LYS A 164 -2.92 -19.13 -3.67
C LYS A 164 -1.82 -18.49 -2.82
N LYS A 165 -1.38 -17.28 -3.14
CA LYS A 165 -0.42 -16.50 -2.38
C LYS A 165 -1.12 -15.62 -1.34
N ASN A 166 -1.93 -16.23 -0.47
CA ASN A 166 -2.81 -15.52 0.47
C ASN A 166 -2.04 -14.65 1.47
N ASP A 167 -0.78 -14.99 1.78
CA ASP A 167 0.10 -14.16 2.63
C ASP A 167 0.37 -12.77 2.04
N HIS A 168 0.25 -12.61 0.71
CA HIS A 168 0.41 -11.33 0.03
C HIS A 168 -0.89 -10.51 0.01
N VAL A 169 -2.06 -11.13 0.22
CA VAL A 169 -3.36 -10.46 0.34
C VAL A 169 -3.52 -9.90 1.76
N SER A 170 -2.58 -9.04 2.17
CA SER A 170 -2.60 -8.40 3.49
C SER A 170 -3.78 -7.43 3.63
N ILE A 171 -4.15 -7.12 4.87
CA ILE A 171 -5.20 -6.13 5.18
C ILE A 171 -4.82 -4.77 4.58
N LEU A 172 -3.55 -4.34 4.74
CA LEU A 172 -3.02 -3.14 4.12
C LEU A 172 -3.31 -3.10 2.61
N HIS A 173 -2.96 -4.18 1.89
CA HIS A 173 -3.11 -4.27 0.44
C HIS A 173 -4.58 -4.16 0.00
N VAL A 174 -5.49 -4.85 0.69
CA VAL A 174 -6.93 -4.84 0.38
C VAL A 174 -7.58 -3.50 0.72
N ILE A 175 -7.22 -2.88 1.85
CA ILE A 175 -7.70 -1.53 2.21
C ILE A 175 -7.21 -0.53 1.17
N HIS A 176 -5.91 -0.54 0.85
CA HIS A 176 -5.33 0.40 -0.11
C HIS A 176 -6.05 0.33 -1.46
N HIS A 177 -6.08 -0.83 -2.10
CA HIS A 177 -6.73 -0.98 -3.40
C HIS A 177 -8.24 -0.80 -3.34
N GLY A 178 -8.90 -1.24 -2.26
CA GLY A 178 -10.35 -1.11 -2.11
C GLY A 178 -10.85 0.32 -1.93
N CYS A 179 -10.02 1.22 -1.37
CA CYS A 179 -10.44 2.61 -1.11
C CYS A 179 -9.89 3.63 -2.11
N MET A 180 -8.73 3.35 -2.73
CA MET A 180 -8.07 4.33 -3.61
C MET A 180 -8.92 4.78 -4.81
N PRO A 181 -9.66 3.89 -5.54
CA PRO A 181 -10.49 4.36 -6.65
C PRO A 181 -11.55 5.37 -6.21
N MET A 182 -12.18 5.13 -5.04
CA MET A 182 -13.18 6.06 -4.50
C MET A 182 -12.56 7.37 -4.06
N SER A 183 -11.39 7.34 -3.42
CA SER A 183 -10.63 8.54 -3.04
C SER A 183 -10.27 9.39 -4.27
N VAL A 184 -9.75 8.76 -5.32
CA VAL A 184 -9.37 9.47 -6.55
C VAL A 184 -10.61 9.97 -7.30
N TRP A 185 -11.73 9.24 -7.25
CA TRP A 185 -13.00 9.68 -7.83
C TRP A 185 -13.41 11.07 -7.31
N PHE A 186 -13.33 11.29 -5.99
CA PHE A 186 -13.61 12.60 -5.40
C PHE A 186 -12.65 13.69 -5.93
N GLY A 187 -11.36 13.36 -6.04
CA GLY A 187 -10.37 14.29 -6.62
C GLY A 187 -10.71 14.69 -8.04
N VAL A 188 -11.04 13.71 -8.92
CA VAL A 188 -11.39 13.97 -10.32
C VAL A 188 -12.72 14.71 -10.44
N LYS A 189 -13.68 14.43 -9.57
CA LYS A 189 -15.02 15.05 -9.63
C LYS A 189 -15.02 16.52 -9.19
N PHE A 190 -14.22 16.86 -8.17
CA PHE A 190 -14.30 18.16 -7.51
C PHE A 190 -13.05 19.02 -7.69
N THR A 191 -11.88 18.39 -7.79
CA THR A 191 -10.58 19.09 -7.88
C THR A 191 -9.66 18.46 -8.94
N PRO A 192 -10.11 18.36 -10.21
CA PRO A 192 -9.31 17.76 -11.28
C PRO A 192 -8.17 18.69 -11.69
N GLY A 193 -7.04 18.61 -11.02
CA GLY A 193 -5.90 19.49 -11.23
C GLY A 193 -5.41 20.16 -9.94
N GLY A 194 -4.54 21.16 -10.09
CA GLY A 194 -4.04 21.96 -8.99
C GLY A 194 -3.18 21.19 -7.99
N HIS A 195 -3.16 21.66 -6.76
CA HIS A 195 -2.24 21.23 -5.70
C HIS A 195 -2.28 19.74 -5.37
N SER A 196 -3.48 19.12 -5.40
CA SER A 196 -3.66 17.69 -5.12
C SER A 196 -2.96 16.76 -6.11
N THR A 197 -2.70 17.20 -7.33
CA THR A 197 -2.10 16.37 -8.37
C THR A 197 -0.64 16.00 -8.09
N PHE A 198 0.02 16.67 -7.16
CA PHE A 198 1.32 16.30 -6.65
C PHE A 198 1.33 14.87 -6.05
N PHE A 199 0.25 14.49 -5.37
CA PHE A 199 0.06 13.12 -4.92
C PHE A 199 0.13 12.12 -6.08
N GLY A 200 -0.61 12.39 -7.18
CA GLY A 200 -0.60 11.56 -8.38
C GLY A 200 0.78 11.47 -9.04
N LEU A 201 1.48 12.62 -9.14
CA LEU A 201 2.84 12.70 -9.67
C LEU A 201 3.81 11.78 -8.92
N LEU A 202 3.88 11.91 -7.59
CA LEU A 202 4.77 11.07 -6.79
C LEU A 202 4.36 9.60 -6.81
N ASN A 203 3.05 9.32 -6.76
CA ASN A 203 2.55 7.95 -6.76
C ASN A 203 2.85 7.23 -8.07
N THR A 204 2.68 7.88 -9.22
CA THR A 204 3.01 7.28 -10.52
C THR A 204 4.52 7.01 -10.64
N PHE A 205 5.38 7.91 -10.16
CA PHE A 205 6.82 7.66 -10.13
C PHE A 205 7.19 6.45 -9.27
N VAL A 206 6.63 6.35 -8.07
CA VAL A 206 6.84 5.18 -7.19
C VAL A 206 6.32 3.90 -7.82
N HIS A 207 5.20 3.95 -8.54
CA HIS A 207 4.64 2.82 -9.27
C HIS A 207 5.54 2.35 -10.42
N ILE A 208 6.21 3.26 -11.15
CA ILE A 208 7.22 2.87 -12.15
C ILE A 208 8.28 1.97 -11.50
N VAL A 209 8.86 2.41 -10.38
CA VAL A 209 9.91 1.67 -9.66
C VAL A 209 9.36 0.34 -9.12
N MET A 210 8.15 0.36 -8.55
CA MET A 210 7.51 -0.81 -7.97
C MET A 210 7.17 -1.88 -9.02
N TYR A 211 6.56 -1.50 -10.13
CA TYR A 211 6.23 -2.45 -11.19
C TYR A 211 7.46 -2.93 -11.97
N THR A 212 8.53 -2.12 -12.05
CA THR A 212 9.84 -2.58 -12.51
C THR A 212 10.36 -3.70 -11.61
N TYR A 213 10.28 -3.52 -10.28
CA TYR A 213 10.65 -4.57 -9.33
C TYR A 213 9.82 -5.84 -9.54
N TYR A 214 8.49 -5.72 -9.70
CA TYR A 214 7.60 -6.87 -9.88
C TYR A 214 7.82 -7.57 -11.23
N LEU A 215 8.10 -6.81 -12.28
CA LEU A 215 8.48 -7.34 -13.59
C LEU A 215 9.75 -8.20 -13.49
N LEU A 216 10.83 -7.67 -12.91
CA LEU A 216 12.07 -8.40 -12.71
C LEU A 216 11.86 -9.66 -11.83
N ALA A 217 11.04 -9.55 -10.79
CA ALA A 217 10.71 -10.68 -9.93
C ALA A 217 9.90 -11.77 -10.65
N ALA A 218 9.05 -11.40 -11.62
CA ALA A 218 8.27 -12.34 -12.43
C ALA A 218 9.13 -13.08 -13.48
N MET A 219 10.24 -12.48 -13.92
CA MET A 219 11.13 -13.08 -14.93
C MET A 219 11.83 -14.34 -14.41
N GLY A 220 11.99 -14.51 -13.10
CA GLY A 220 12.39 -15.79 -12.50
C GLY A 220 13.66 -15.77 -11.65
N PRO A 221 14.14 -16.97 -11.24
CA PRO A 221 15.20 -17.11 -10.23
C PRO A 221 16.53 -16.46 -10.59
N LYS A 222 16.86 -16.36 -11.88
CA LYS A 222 18.12 -15.76 -12.35
C LYS A 222 18.28 -14.30 -11.93
N LEU A 223 17.18 -13.56 -11.77
CA LEU A 223 17.18 -12.16 -11.37
C LEU A 223 17.01 -11.94 -9.86
N GLN A 224 16.70 -12.97 -9.10
CA GLN A 224 16.50 -12.89 -7.64
C GLN A 224 17.70 -12.25 -6.89
N PRO A 225 18.98 -12.54 -7.21
CA PRO A 225 20.11 -11.91 -6.53
C PRO A 225 20.14 -10.38 -6.67
N TYR A 226 19.57 -9.84 -7.75
CA TYR A 226 19.54 -8.40 -8.02
C TYR A 226 18.37 -7.70 -7.33
N LEU A 227 17.46 -8.43 -6.65
CA LEU A 227 16.26 -7.90 -6.02
C LEU A 227 16.42 -7.65 -4.50
N TRP A 228 17.66 -7.48 -4.03
CA TRP A 228 17.99 -7.21 -2.62
C TRP A 228 17.36 -5.92 -2.08
N TRP A 229 17.01 -4.99 -2.94
CA TRP A 229 16.49 -3.67 -2.61
C TRP A 229 14.99 -3.61 -2.26
N LYS A 230 14.29 -4.77 -2.17
CA LYS A 230 12.87 -4.85 -1.80
C LYS A 230 12.50 -4.04 -0.56
N LYS A 231 13.32 -4.10 0.49
CA LYS A 231 13.09 -3.35 1.74
C LYS A 231 13.16 -1.83 1.52
N TYR A 232 14.06 -1.38 0.65
CA TYR A 232 14.22 0.03 0.33
C TYR A 232 13.07 0.56 -0.52
N LEU A 233 12.46 -0.29 -1.35
CA LEU A 233 11.23 0.05 -2.07
C LEU A 233 10.09 0.39 -1.09
N THR A 234 9.92 -0.39 -0.01
CA THR A 234 8.91 -0.06 1.02
C THR A 234 9.23 1.24 1.75
N VAL A 235 10.52 1.50 2.03
CA VAL A 235 10.95 2.78 2.62
C VAL A 235 10.68 3.95 1.66
N PHE A 236 10.95 3.76 0.38
CA PHE A 236 10.68 4.75 -0.67
C PHE A 236 9.18 5.11 -0.76
N GLN A 237 8.29 4.10 -0.65
CA GLN A 237 6.85 4.33 -0.55
C GLN A 237 6.46 5.13 0.71
N MET A 238 7.11 4.88 1.85
CA MET A 238 6.87 5.67 3.07
C MET A 238 7.35 7.11 2.93
N ILE A 239 8.50 7.35 2.28
CA ILE A 239 8.99 8.70 1.98
C ILE A 239 7.98 9.45 1.10
N GLN A 240 7.37 8.79 0.11
CA GLN A 240 6.30 9.37 -0.70
C GLN A 240 5.15 9.88 0.19
N PHE A 241 4.67 9.08 1.15
CA PHE A 241 3.57 9.50 2.02
C PHE A 241 3.93 10.71 2.88
N VAL A 242 5.17 10.76 3.41
CA VAL A 242 5.67 11.93 4.16
C VAL A 242 5.73 13.17 3.27
N ALA A 243 6.23 13.05 2.05
CA ALA A 243 6.29 14.16 1.10
C ALA A 243 4.89 14.68 0.73
N VAL A 244 3.94 13.78 0.47
CA VAL A 244 2.53 14.13 0.19
C VAL A 244 1.88 14.80 1.40
N MET A 245 2.13 14.30 2.62
CA MET A 245 1.60 14.88 3.84
C MET A 245 2.10 16.31 4.07
N ILE A 246 3.41 16.54 3.91
CA ILE A 246 4.01 17.88 4.04
C ILE A 246 3.45 18.81 2.97
N HIS A 247 3.40 18.37 1.72
CA HIS A 247 2.89 19.15 0.61
C HIS A 247 1.40 19.50 0.77
N ALA A 248 0.58 18.58 1.25
CA ALA A 248 -0.82 18.88 1.52
C ALA A 248 -0.98 19.86 2.69
N PHE A 249 -0.40 19.57 3.85
CA PHE A 249 -0.63 20.37 5.05
C PHE A 249 0.01 21.77 5.03
N GLN A 250 0.98 22.05 4.15
CA GLN A 250 1.50 23.41 3.99
C GLN A 250 0.39 24.43 3.65
N LEU A 251 -0.69 24.01 2.94
CA LEU A 251 -1.81 24.88 2.62
C LEU A 251 -2.69 25.27 3.82
N LEU A 252 -2.45 24.71 5.00
CA LEU A 252 -3.08 25.18 6.24
C LEU A 252 -2.41 26.46 6.77
N PHE A 253 -1.16 26.72 6.37
CA PHE A 253 -0.33 27.84 6.82
C PHE A 253 -0.12 28.90 5.73
N ILE A 254 -0.53 28.61 4.49
CA ILE A 254 -0.38 29.47 3.33
C ILE A 254 -1.78 29.85 2.81
N ASP A 255 -1.98 31.13 2.52
CA ASP A 255 -3.21 31.57 1.87
C ASP A 255 -3.22 31.09 0.41
N CYS A 256 -4.06 30.10 0.14
CA CYS A 256 -4.21 29.48 -1.16
C CYS A 256 -5.69 29.25 -1.44
N ASN A 257 -6.14 29.65 -2.63
CA ASN A 257 -7.52 29.40 -3.09
C ASN A 257 -7.66 27.94 -3.55
N TYR A 258 -7.46 27.02 -2.60
CA TYR A 258 -7.63 25.58 -2.78
C TYR A 258 -8.57 25.04 -1.70
N PRO A 259 -9.52 24.14 -2.02
CA PRO A 259 -10.51 23.65 -1.05
C PRO A 259 -9.85 22.94 0.15
N LYS A 260 -9.95 23.53 1.34
CA LYS A 260 -9.31 23.02 2.57
C LYS A 260 -9.77 21.62 2.95
N ALA A 261 -10.99 21.23 2.59
CA ALA A 261 -11.50 19.87 2.79
C ALA A 261 -10.62 18.82 2.09
N PHE A 262 -10.16 19.10 0.87
CA PHE A 262 -9.25 18.22 0.12
C PHE A 262 -7.83 18.22 0.68
N VAL A 263 -7.38 19.32 1.30
CA VAL A 263 -6.10 19.36 2.02
C VAL A 263 -6.11 18.36 3.17
N TRP A 264 -7.13 18.40 4.01
CA TRP A 264 -7.32 17.45 5.10
C TRP A 264 -7.49 16.03 4.59
N TRP A 265 -8.28 15.84 3.55
CA TRP A 265 -8.50 14.54 2.94
C TRP A 265 -7.22 13.87 2.51
N ILE A 266 -6.40 14.53 1.70
CA ILE A 266 -5.14 14.01 1.17
C ILE A 266 -4.13 13.80 2.30
N GLY A 267 -3.98 14.79 3.20
CA GLY A 267 -3.04 14.71 4.31
C GLY A 267 -3.34 13.56 5.28
N LEU A 268 -4.63 13.36 5.63
CA LEU A 268 -5.05 12.25 6.49
C LEU A 268 -4.89 10.89 5.81
N HIS A 269 -5.18 10.78 4.49
CA HIS A 269 -4.92 9.57 3.73
C HIS A 269 -3.43 9.21 3.70
N ALA A 270 -2.56 10.18 3.41
CA ALA A 270 -1.13 9.98 3.42
C ALA A 270 -0.62 9.55 4.81
N THR A 271 -1.13 10.17 5.88
CA THR A 271 -0.82 9.83 7.25
C THR A 271 -1.25 8.38 7.58
N MET A 272 -2.47 8.02 7.24
CA MET A 272 -2.99 6.66 7.45
C MET A 272 -2.14 5.61 6.73
N PHE A 273 -1.85 5.83 5.44
CA PHE A 273 -1.04 4.88 4.68
C PHE A 273 0.40 4.81 5.18
N PHE A 274 0.98 5.92 5.62
CA PHE A 274 2.29 5.90 6.26
C PHE A 274 2.31 4.93 7.46
N PHE A 275 1.35 5.01 8.36
CA PHE A 275 1.29 4.12 9.52
C PHE A 275 1.05 2.65 9.13
N LEU A 276 0.16 2.39 8.18
CA LEU A 276 -0.10 1.04 7.68
C LEU A 276 1.14 0.42 7.02
N PHE A 277 1.87 1.19 6.22
CA PHE A 277 3.12 0.74 5.59
C PHE A 277 4.25 0.57 6.59
N ASN A 278 4.35 1.44 7.61
CA ASN A 278 5.31 1.28 8.69
C ASN A 278 5.04 0.00 9.50
N GLU A 279 3.79 -0.29 9.81
CA GLU A 279 3.41 -1.55 10.48
C GLU A 279 3.80 -2.76 9.62
N PHE A 280 3.49 -2.73 8.34
CA PHE A 280 3.89 -3.77 7.39
C PHE A 280 5.42 -3.93 7.35
N TYR A 281 6.17 -2.84 7.31
CA TYR A 281 7.64 -2.85 7.32
C TYR A 281 8.18 -3.49 8.60
N GLN A 282 7.67 -3.11 9.77
CA GLN A 282 8.06 -3.69 11.04
C GLN A 282 7.80 -5.20 11.09
N GLN A 283 6.62 -5.65 10.67
CA GLN A 283 6.27 -7.06 10.66
C GLN A 283 7.09 -7.87 9.65
N SER A 284 7.27 -7.36 8.44
CA SER A 284 7.90 -8.08 7.34
C SER A 284 9.43 -8.16 7.44
N TYR A 285 10.07 -7.13 7.97
CA TYR A 285 11.54 -7.01 7.94
C TYR A 285 12.18 -7.03 9.34
N GLN A 286 11.68 -6.24 10.29
CA GLN A 286 12.30 -6.11 11.61
C GLN A 286 12.04 -7.31 12.50
N GLN A 287 10.80 -7.79 12.59
CA GLN A 287 10.48 -8.95 13.43
C GLN A 287 11.12 -10.24 12.91
N LYS A 288 11.19 -10.42 11.57
CA LYS A 288 11.89 -11.57 10.98
C LYS A 288 13.38 -11.55 11.31
N LYS A 289 14.02 -10.36 11.27
CA LYS A 289 15.43 -10.20 11.65
C LYS A 289 15.64 -10.55 13.13
N LYS A 290 14.80 -10.02 14.03
CA LYS A 290 14.87 -10.33 15.47
C LYS A 290 14.70 -11.84 15.75
N ARG A 291 13.71 -12.49 15.13
CA ARG A 291 13.50 -13.94 15.28
C ARG A 291 14.69 -14.75 14.81
N LYS A 292 15.28 -14.43 13.66
CA LYS A 292 16.48 -15.11 13.15
C LYS A 292 17.66 -14.96 14.12
N GLN A 293 17.85 -13.79 14.68
CA GLN A 293 18.92 -13.51 15.63
C GLN A 293 18.73 -14.26 16.95
N GLN A 294 17.50 -14.33 17.48
CA GLN A 294 17.16 -15.12 18.66
C GLN A 294 17.39 -16.62 18.45
N THR A 295 17.03 -17.15 17.27
CA THR A 295 17.27 -18.57 16.95
C THR A 295 18.76 -18.90 16.94
N ILE A 296 19.59 -18.04 16.33
CA ILE A 296 21.04 -18.20 16.32
C ILE A 296 21.61 -18.15 17.75
N THR A 297 21.23 -17.17 18.56
CA THR A 297 21.68 -17.00 19.94
C THR A 297 21.27 -18.19 20.82
N ASN A 298 20.05 -18.71 20.64
CA ASN A 298 19.58 -19.89 21.38
C ASN A 298 20.29 -21.18 20.93
N GLY A 299 20.62 -21.30 19.64
CA GLY A 299 21.47 -22.41 19.13
C GLY A 299 22.85 -22.39 19.77
N MET A 300 23.55 -21.26 19.75
CA MET A 300 24.87 -21.13 20.38
C MET A 300 24.87 -21.43 21.89
N LYS A 301 23.80 -21.05 22.60
CA LYS A 301 23.66 -21.36 24.03
C LYS A 301 23.48 -22.87 24.26
N LYS A 302 22.75 -23.61 23.42
CA LYS A 302 22.59 -25.05 23.52
C LYS A 302 23.90 -25.80 23.25
N ASP A 303 24.64 -25.38 22.23
CA ASP A 303 25.94 -25.97 21.90
C ASP A 303 26.97 -25.74 23.03
N HIS A 304 26.96 -24.58 23.67
CA HIS A 304 27.81 -24.29 24.85
C HIS A 304 27.44 -25.13 26.06
N GLN A 305 26.15 -25.40 26.30
CA GLN A 305 25.70 -26.25 27.41
C GLN A 305 26.06 -27.71 27.17
N GLN A 306 25.94 -28.24 25.92
CA GLN A 306 26.34 -29.59 25.58
C GLN A 306 27.85 -29.79 25.71
N ASN A 307 28.67 -28.84 25.26
CA ASN A 307 30.14 -28.91 25.43
C ASN A 307 30.58 -28.89 26.91
N HIS A 308 29.88 -28.14 27.76
CA HIS A 308 30.14 -28.16 29.20
C HIS A 308 29.77 -29.49 29.85
N GLN A 309 28.70 -30.16 29.42
CA GLN A 309 28.33 -31.49 29.94
C GLN A 309 29.27 -32.59 29.46
N THR A 310 29.73 -32.56 28.22
CA THR A 310 30.71 -33.56 27.71
C THR A 310 32.08 -33.39 28.35
N ASN A 311 32.56 -32.17 28.58
CA ASN A 311 33.83 -31.94 29.29
C ASN A 311 33.77 -32.25 30.80
N GLY A 312 32.59 -32.15 31.41
CA GLY A 312 32.35 -32.58 32.80
C GLY A 312 32.40 -34.09 33.02
N MET A 313 31.99 -34.87 32.02
CA MET A 313 32.02 -36.36 32.08
C MET A 313 33.42 -36.96 31.82
N THR A 314 34.29 -36.28 31.06
CA THR A 314 35.66 -36.77 30.78
C THR A 314 36.61 -36.54 31.95
N ASN A 315 36.39 -35.58 32.82
CA ASN A 315 37.21 -35.30 34.00
C ASN A 315 36.81 -36.13 35.24
N GLY A 316 35.71 -36.85 35.21
CA GLY A 316 35.27 -37.73 36.34
C GLY A 316 35.78 -39.15 36.28
N SER A 317 36.49 -39.56 35.21
CA SER A 317 36.88 -40.99 34.99
C SER A 317 38.37 -41.30 35.29
N THR A 318 39.18 -40.35 35.81
CA THR A 318 40.61 -40.59 36.09
C THR A 318 40.93 -40.49 37.57
N GLY A 319 40.20 -41.22 38.42
CA GLY A 319 40.45 -41.18 39.87
C GLY A 319 39.94 -42.42 40.58
N ASN A 320 40.43 -43.62 40.26
CA ASN A 320 40.57 -44.72 41.26
C ASN A 320 41.32 -45.94 40.71
N SER A 321 42.62 -45.95 40.79
CA SER A 321 43.40 -47.17 40.84
C SER A 321 44.68 -46.94 41.65
N SER A 322 44.56 -47.06 42.96
CA SER A 322 45.74 -47.23 43.82
C SER A 322 45.46 -48.33 44.83
N GLY A 323 46.16 -49.50 44.67
CA GLY A 323 46.80 -50.16 45.76
C GLY A 323 46.02 -51.21 46.53
N ARG A 324 46.27 -52.41 46.22
CA ARG A 324 46.48 -53.48 47.31
C ARG A 324 47.51 -54.47 46.85
N ARG A 325 48.72 -54.32 47.36
CA ARG A 325 49.65 -55.47 47.60
C ARG A 325 49.34 -55.97 48.97
N ASP A 326 49.30 -57.24 49.13
CA ASP A 326 49.76 -58.04 50.29
C ASP A 326 49.67 -59.55 49.83
N ALA A 327 50.73 -60.18 49.68
CA ALA A 327 51.58 -60.98 50.61
C ALA A 327 50.88 -62.28 51.13
N ALA A 328 51.17 -63.36 50.54
CA ALA A 328 51.76 -64.61 51.14
C ALA A 328 51.92 -65.69 50.09
#